data_c0de3c71bb84d8be1a82e1d366a7b3a1
#
_entry.id   c0de3c71bb84d8be1a82e1d366a7b3a1
#
_cell.length_a   1.000
_cell.length_b   1.000
_cell.length_c   1.000
_cell.angle_alpha   90.00
_cell.angle_beta   90.00
_cell.angle_gamma   90.00
#
_symmetry.space_group_name_H-M   'P 1'
#
loop_
_entity.id
_entity.type
_entity.pdbx_description
1 polymer ?
#
loop_
_entity_poly.entity_id
_entity_poly.type
_entity_poly.pdbx_seq_one_letter_code
_entity_poly.pdbx_strand_id
1 'polypeptide(L)'
;PSLKNIFKEYCDDLSEHDPMNGDLSNWAKNGVLLLNTVLTVEESRPGSHAKKGWEEFTINSIKFVLEHQPDAGFICFGMPALRLAEKVIMELDIKHPILINTPHPSPLSVYRGFYGSKPFSRFNAERKKRGLEVVHWALPTYEQKTLF
;
A
#
# COMPACT_ATOMS: atom_id res chain seq x y z
N PRO A 1 -7.40 -11.89 6.46
CA PRO A 1 -8.33 -11.92 5.30
C PRO A 1 -7.98 -10.88 4.24
N SER A 2 -7.76 -9.64 4.64
CA SER A 2 -7.37 -8.60 3.67
C SER A 2 -6.05 -8.89 2.99
N LEU A 3 -5.07 -9.37 3.73
CA LEU A 3 -3.76 -9.72 3.16
C LEU A 3 -3.88 -10.84 2.13
N LYS A 4 -4.72 -11.83 2.39
CA LYS A 4 -4.98 -12.91 1.43
C LYS A 4 -5.55 -12.35 0.13
N ASN A 5 -6.45 -11.39 0.22
CA ASN A 5 -7.05 -10.76 -0.95
C ASN A 5 -6.03 -9.90 -1.70
N ILE A 6 -5.14 -9.21 -0.98
CA ILE A 6 -4.04 -8.47 -1.60
C ILE A 6 -3.13 -9.42 -2.38
N PHE A 7 -2.79 -10.56 -1.80
CA PHE A 7 -1.95 -11.54 -2.49
C PHE A 7 -2.63 -12.14 -3.72
N LYS A 8 -3.95 -12.33 -3.66
CA LYS A 8 -4.67 -12.81 -4.84
C LYS A 8 -4.57 -11.80 -5.99
N GLU A 9 -4.77 -10.53 -5.70
CA GLU A 9 -4.64 -9.50 -6.73
C GLU A 9 -3.19 -9.36 -7.19
N TYR A 10 -2.24 -9.48 -6.28
CA TYR A 10 -0.82 -9.49 -6.60
C TYR A 10 -0.48 -10.59 -7.62
N CYS A 11 -0.96 -11.80 -7.40
CA CYS A 11 -0.73 -12.91 -8.32
C CYS A 11 -1.38 -12.65 -9.68
N ASP A 12 -2.61 -12.19 -9.68
CA ASP A 12 -3.37 -11.95 -10.90
C ASP A 12 -2.82 -10.76 -11.70
N ASP A 13 -2.42 -9.69 -10.99
CA ASP A 13 -1.91 -8.47 -11.61
C ASP A 13 -0.52 -8.67 -12.23
N LEU A 14 0.36 -9.34 -11.52
CA LEU A 14 1.77 -9.44 -11.87
C LEU A 14 2.17 -10.80 -12.45
N SER A 15 1.23 -11.72 -12.59
CA SER A 15 1.51 -13.11 -13.01
C SER A 15 2.55 -13.78 -12.12
N GLU A 16 2.44 -13.54 -10.82
CA GLU A 16 3.34 -14.09 -9.82
C GLU A 16 2.70 -15.26 -9.09
N HIS A 17 3.52 -16.04 -8.42
CA HIS A 17 3.06 -17.14 -7.58
C HIS A 17 2.74 -16.64 -6.18
N ASP A 18 1.73 -17.24 -5.55
CA ASP A 18 1.39 -16.94 -4.16
C ASP A 18 2.61 -17.19 -3.28
N PRO A 19 3.06 -16.21 -2.49
CA PRO A 19 4.23 -16.38 -1.61
C PRO A 19 3.99 -17.38 -0.48
N MET A 20 2.74 -17.80 -0.25
CA MET A 20 2.33 -18.82 0.70
C MET A 20 2.54 -18.47 2.18
N ASN A 21 2.96 -17.26 2.45
CA ASN A 21 3.07 -16.73 3.82
C ASN A 21 2.86 -15.23 3.81
N GLY A 22 2.75 -14.62 4.98
CA GLY A 22 2.52 -13.19 5.09
C GLY A 22 3.79 -12.35 5.18
N ASP A 23 4.93 -12.90 4.77
CA ASP A 23 6.20 -12.20 4.87
C ASP A 23 6.36 -11.18 3.74
N LEU A 24 6.28 -9.91 4.08
CA LEU A 24 6.42 -8.77 3.18
C LEU A 24 7.78 -8.10 3.31
N SER A 25 8.74 -8.72 3.98
CA SER A 25 10.05 -8.11 4.21
C SER A 25 10.78 -7.75 2.92
N ASN A 26 10.55 -8.51 1.85
CA ASN A 26 11.17 -8.19 0.57
C ASN A 26 10.62 -6.90 -0.03
N TRP A 27 9.35 -6.60 0.19
CA TRP A 27 8.79 -5.31 -0.21
C TRP A 27 9.46 -4.17 0.54
N ALA A 28 9.65 -4.32 1.85
CA ALA A 28 10.34 -3.30 2.65
C ALA A 28 11.76 -3.07 2.13
N LYS A 29 12.47 -4.13 1.79
CA LYS A 29 13.82 -4.04 1.21
C LYS A 29 13.84 -3.31 -0.12
N ASN A 30 12.74 -3.38 -0.86
CA ASN A 30 12.61 -2.71 -2.16
C ASN A 30 11.95 -1.34 -2.06
N GLY A 31 11.87 -0.78 -0.88
CA GLY A 31 11.41 0.59 -0.68
C GLY A 31 9.91 0.75 -0.51
N VAL A 32 9.19 -0.31 -0.19
CA VAL A 32 7.74 -0.24 0.03
C VAL A 32 7.46 -0.10 1.51
N LEU A 33 6.84 1.00 1.92
CA LEU A 33 6.41 1.22 3.28
C LEU A 33 4.92 0.88 3.39
N LEU A 34 4.60 -0.06 4.27
CA LEU A 34 3.23 -0.47 4.52
C LEU A 34 2.70 0.24 5.75
N LEU A 35 1.63 0.99 5.58
CA LEU A 35 1.00 1.74 6.67
C LEU A 35 -0.48 1.40 6.75
N ASN A 36 -0.95 1.14 7.96
CA ASN A 36 -2.37 1.03 8.23
C ASN A 36 -2.89 2.40 8.67
N THR A 37 -4.00 2.83 8.11
CA THR A 37 -4.62 4.10 8.51
C THR A 37 -5.26 3.99 9.89
N VAL A 38 -5.68 2.77 10.25
CA VAL A 38 -6.21 2.47 11.58
C VAL A 38 -5.55 1.17 12.05
N LEU A 39 -4.61 1.25 12.98
CA LEU A 39 -3.88 0.07 13.44
C LEU A 39 -4.70 -0.79 14.38
N THR A 40 -5.32 -0.15 15.37
CA THR A 40 -6.14 -0.85 16.34
C THR A 40 -7.41 -0.06 16.56
N VAL A 41 -8.54 -0.77 16.54
CA VAL A 41 -9.81 -0.23 17.01
C VAL A 41 -10.05 -0.93 18.35
N GLU A 42 -10.14 -0.18 19.43
CA GLU A 42 -10.60 -0.75 20.68
C GLU A 42 -12.02 -1.25 20.45
N GLU A 43 -12.26 -2.51 20.79
CA GLU A 43 -13.54 -3.17 20.52
C GLU A 43 -14.74 -2.37 21.05
N SER A 44 -14.57 -1.71 22.18
CA SER A 44 -15.65 -0.97 22.84
C SER A 44 -15.71 0.51 22.47
N ARG A 45 -14.75 1.03 21.68
CA ARG A 45 -14.67 2.46 21.39
C ARG A 45 -14.15 2.76 19.98
N PRO A 46 -14.84 2.33 18.95
CA PRO A 46 -14.44 2.68 17.59
C PRO A 46 -14.51 4.21 17.41
N GLY A 47 -13.40 4.81 16.97
CA GLY A 47 -13.34 6.25 16.78
C GLY A 47 -12.84 7.04 17.99
N SER A 48 -12.28 6.38 19.01
CA SER A 48 -11.78 7.02 20.21
C SER A 48 -10.44 7.75 19.96
N HIS A 49 -9.88 8.33 21.03
CA HIS A 49 -8.64 9.11 20.97
C HIS A 49 -7.44 8.38 20.36
N ALA A 50 -7.38 7.06 20.47
CA ALA A 50 -6.30 6.27 19.89
C ALA A 50 -6.26 6.39 18.37
N LYS A 51 -7.41 6.52 17.75
CA LYS A 51 -7.52 6.72 16.31
C LYS A 51 -6.89 8.02 15.85
N LYS A 52 -7.08 9.08 16.62
CA LYS A 52 -6.58 10.42 16.30
C LYS A 52 -5.06 10.47 16.39
N GLY A 53 -4.49 9.93 17.47
CA GLY A 53 -3.04 9.86 17.62
C GLY A 53 -2.38 8.99 16.56
N TRP A 54 -3.03 7.90 16.18
CA TRP A 54 -2.53 7.02 15.14
C TRP A 54 -2.52 7.72 13.78
N GLU A 55 -3.54 8.50 13.47
CA GLU A 55 -3.59 9.26 12.23
C GLU A 55 -2.44 10.26 12.13
N GLU A 56 -2.15 11.01 13.20
CA GLU A 56 -1.01 11.93 13.23
C GLU A 56 0.31 11.20 13.03
N PHE A 57 0.48 10.06 13.68
CA PHE A 57 1.68 9.24 13.53
C PHE A 57 1.85 8.80 12.07
N THR A 58 0.78 8.36 11.45
CA THR A 58 0.81 7.91 10.06
C THR A 58 1.17 9.06 9.12
N ILE A 59 0.56 10.22 9.31
CA ILE A 59 0.86 11.41 8.51
C ILE A 59 2.33 11.80 8.65
N ASN A 60 2.85 11.82 9.87
CA ASN A 60 4.24 12.18 10.10
C ASN A 60 5.19 11.17 9.49
N SER A 61 4.86 9.89 9.52
CA SER A 61 5.64 8.85 8.87
C SER A 61 5.70 9.04 7.37
N ILE A 62 4.58 9.38 6.75
CA ILE A 62 4.52 9.64 5.31
C ILE A 62 5.37 10.87 4.97
N LYS A 63 5.26 11.94 5.74
CA LYS A 63 6.04 13.16 5.53
C LYS A 63 7.54 12.87 5.62
N PHE A 64 7.95 12.05 6.58
CA PHE A 64 9.34 11.65 6.73
C PHE A 64 9.85 10.92 5.49
N VAL A 65 9.06 9.97 4.97
CA VAL A 65 9.41 9.25 3.75
C VAL A 65 9.55 10.21 2.57
N LEU A 66 8.61 11.13 2.41
CA LEU A 66 8.64 12.08 1.29
C LEU A 66 9.80 13.05 1.36
N GLU A 67 10.26 13.40 2.56
CA GLU A 67 11.47 14.22 2.72
C GLU A 67 12.71 13.52 2.21
N HIS A 68 12.79 12.20 2.39
CA HIS A 68 13.93 11.39 1.97
C HIS A 68 13.77 10.80 0.58
N GLN A 69 12.53 10.62 0.13
CA GLN A 69 12.19 10.05 -1.17
C GLN A 69 11.10 10.91 -1.82
N PRO A 70 11.49 12.08 -2.38
CA PRO A 70 10.48 13.01 -2.93
C PRO A 70 9.64 12.42 -4.07
N ASP A 71 10.15 11.41 -4.75
CA ASP A 71 9.44 10.76 -5.86
C ASP A 71 8.59 9.56 -5.41
N ALA A 72 8.44 9.35 -4.12
CA ALA A 72 7.61 8.27 -3.61
C ALA A 72 6.16 8.48 -4.03
N GLY A 73 5.49 7.39 -4.38
CA GLY A 73 4.08 7.44 -4.74
C GLY A 73 3.23 6.70 -3.72
N PHE A 74 1.94 6.71 -3.96
CA PHE A 74 0.95 6.16 -3.03
C PHE A 74 0.13 5.07 -3.72
N ILE A 75 -0.11 3.98 -3.00
CA ILE A 75 -1.17 3.04 -3.32
C ILE A 75 -2.12 3.05 -2.13
N CYS A 76 -3.36 3.44 -2.36
CA CYS A 76 -4.36 3.60 -1.31
C CYS A 76 -5.43 2.53 -1.45
N PHE A 77 -5.61 1.74 -0.40
CA PHE A 77 -6.65 0.73 -0.33
C PHE A 77 -7.83 1.27 0.47
N GLY A 78 -8.82 1.78 -0.23
CA GLY A 78 -10.04 2.31 0.37
C GLY A 78 -9.99 3.80 0.67
N MET A 79 -11.15 4.34 0.99
CA MET A 79 -11.33 5.78 1.18
C MET A 79 -10.54 6.37 2.35
N PRO A 80 -10.43 5.71 3.52
CA PRO A 80 -9.64 6.29 4.61
C PRO A 80 -8.18 6.51 4.23
N ALA A 81 -7.58 5.55 3.50
CA ALA A 81 -6.22 5.69 3.03
C ALA A 81 -6.09 6.82 2.00
N LEU A 82 -7.05 6.92 1.09
CA LEU A 82 -7.06 7.96 0.09
C LEU A 82 -7.14 9.35 0.72
N ARG A 83 -8.04 9.52 1.68
CA ARG A 83 -8.19 10.83 2.36
C ARG A 83 -6.92 11.23 3.07
N LEU A 84 -6.24 10.27 3.68
CA LEU A 84 -4.99 10.55 4.38
C LEU A 84 -3.89 10.96 3.40
N ALA A 85 -3.78 10.24 2.29
CA ALA A 85 -2.81 10.57 1.24
C ALA A 85 -3.10 11.96 0.65
N GLU A 86 -4.35 12.26 0.36
CA GLU A 86 -4.74 13.56 -0.18
C GLU A 86 -4.41 14.69 0.79
N LYS A 87 -4.59 14.48 2.09
CA LYS A 87 -4.25 15.46 3.11
C LYS A 87 -2.75 15.76 3.11
N VAL A 88 -1.92 14.73 3.05
CA VAL A 88 -0.46 14.91 3.01
C VAL A 88 -0.05 15.61 1.72
N ILE A 89 -0.61 15.19 0.60
CA ILE A 89 -0.33 15.79 -0.71
C ILE A 89 -0.65 17.29 -0.67
N MET A 90 -1.78 17.65 -0.09
CA MET A 90 -2.18 19.04 0.03
C MET A 90 -1.26 19.84 0.97
N GLU A 91 -0.96 19.28 2.14
CA GLU A 91 -0.12 19.97 3.13
C GLU A 91 1.29 20.19 2.63
N LEU A 92 1.85 19.27 1.85
CA LEU A 92 3.19 19.39 1.30
C LEU A 92 3.22 20.01 -0.10
N ASP A 93 2.06 20.39 -0.63
CA ASP A 93 1.93 21.01 -1.95
C ASP A 93 2.60 20.20 -3.06
N ILE A 94 2.35 18.90 -3.06
CA ILE A 94 2.88 18.00 -4.07
C ILE A 94 2.07 18.18 -5.36
N LYS A 95 2.72 18.57 -6.43
CA LYS A 95 2.03 18.98 -7.67
C LYS A 95 1.53 17.81 -8.52
N HIS A 96 2.33 16.77 -8.65
CA HIS A 96 2.01 15.65 -9.55
C HIS A 96 2.30 14.31 -8.87
N PRO A 97 1.55 13.96 -7.81
CA PRO A 97 1.80 12.70 -7.11
C PRO A 97 1.40 11.50 -7.96
N ILE A 98 2.10 10.39 -7.77
CA ILE A 98 1.60 9.10 -8.21
C ILE A 98 0.63 8.63 -7.14
N LEU A 99 -0.62 8.45 -7.51
CA LEU A 99 -1.68 8.07 -6.57
C LEU A 99 -2.55 7.02 -7.22
N ILE A 100 -2.39 5.77 -6.79
CA ILE A 100 -3.22 4.67 -7.23
C ILE A 100 -4.24 4.41 -6.12
N ASN A 101 -5.52 4.45 -6.47
CA ASN A 101 -6.60 4.24 -5.53
C ASN A 101 -7.41 3.02 -5.93
N THR A 102 -7.70 2.16 -4.96
CA THR A 102 -8.55 1.00 -5.16
C THR A 102 -9.58 0.91 -4.04
N PRO A 103 -10.67 0.16 -4.24
CA PRO A 103 -11.49 -0.24 -3.11
C PRO A 103 -10.67 -1.02 -2.09
N HIS A 104 -11.16 -1.12 -0.86
CA HIS A 104 -10.46 -1.84 0.18
C HIS A 104 -10.45 -3.35 -0.10
N PRO A 105 -9.35 -4.07 0.22
CA PRO A 105 -9.26 -5.51 -0.02
C PRO A 105 -10.00 -6.38 0.99
N SER A 106 -10.80 -5.79 1.89
CA SER A 106 -11.58 -6.56 2.85
C SER A 106 -12.62 -7.43 2.14
N PRO A 107 -13.06 -8.54 2.76
CA PRO A 107 -14.11 -9.37 2.17
C PRO A 107 -15.40 -8.62 1.83
N LEU A 108 -15.67 -7.51 2.52
CA LEU A 108 -16.88 -6.71 2.30
C LEU A 108 -16.84 -5.92 0.99
N SER A 109 -15.65 -5.61 0.48
CA SER A 109 -15.51 -4.72 -0.68
C SER A 109 -14.64 -5.30 -1.78
N VAL A 110 -14.05 -6.46 -1.59
CA VAL A 110 -13.10 -7.04 -2.54
C VAL A 110 -13.69 -7.27 -3.92
N TYR A 111 -14.97 -7.59 -4.00
CA TYR A 111 -15.66 -7.79 -5.28
C TYR A 111 -16.24 -6.49 -5.86
N ARG A 112 -16.04 -5.37 -5.18
CA ARG A 112 -16.52 -4.06 -5.64
C ARG A 112 -15.45 -3.27 -6.38
N GLY A 113 -14.53 -3.98 -7.00
CA GLY A 113 -13.50 -3.36 -7.82
C GLY A 113 -12.08 -3.53 -7.33
N PHE A 114 -11.86 -4.16 -6.17
CA PHE A 114 -10.49 -4.45 -5.74
C PHE A 114 -9.86 -5.51 -6.65
N TYR A 115 -10.53 -6.64 -6.83
CA TYR A 115 -10.07 -7.63 -7.79
C TYR A 115 -10.15 -7.06 -9.20
N GLY A 116 -9.05 -7.13 -9.93
CA GLY A 116 -8.93 -6.55 -11.24
C GLY A 116 -8.48 -5.10 -11.26
N SER A 117 -8.25 -4.48 -10.10
CA SER A 117 -7.78 -3.10 -10.02
C SER A 117 -6.32 -2.92 -10.45
N LYS A 118 -5.53 -3.98 -10.41
CA LYS A 118 -4.14 -4.00 -10.85
C LYS A 118 -3.29 -2.87 -10.27
N PRO A 119 -3.29 -2.69 -8.94
CA PRO A 119 -2.62 -1.54 -8.35
C PRO A 119 -1.10 -1.58 -8.52
N PHE A 120 -0.51 -2.76 -8.51
CA PHE A 120 0.94 -2.91 -8.56
C PHE A 120 1.50 -2.57 -9.94
N SER A 121 0.91 -3.11 -10.99
CA SER A 121 1.34 -2.81 -12.35
C SER A 121 1.00 -1.39 -12.77
N ARG A 122 -0.14 -0.87 -12.32
CA ARG A 122 -0.53 0.53 -12.59
C ARG A 122 0.45 1.50 -11.94
N PHE A 123 0.89 1.20 -10.72
CA PHE A 123 1.88 2.03 -10.04
C PHE A 123 3.18 2.06 -10.85
N ASN A 124 3.67 0.91 -11.27
CA ASN A 124 4.88 0.83 -12.05
C ASN A 124 4.74 1.48 -13.44
N ALA A 125 3.58 1.40 -14.04
CA ALA A 125 3.33 2.07 -15.32
C ALA A 125 3.50 3.59 -15.17
N GLU A 126 2.98 4.17 -14.08
CA GLU A 126 3.14 5.58 -13.81
C GLU A 126 4.60 5.95 -13.52
N ARG A 127 5.32 5.13 -12.78
CA ARG A 127 6.74 5.38 -12.52
C ARG A 127 7.54 5.36 -13.82
N LYS A 128 7.33 4.36 -14.64
CA LYS A 128 8.02 4.23 -15.92
C LYS A 128 7.71 5.41 -16.84
N LYS A 129 6.46 5.83 -16.89
CA LYS A 129 6.04 6.98 -17.70
C LYS A 129 6.78 8.26 -17.31
N ARG A 130 7.15 8.39 -16.04
CA ARG A 130 7.87 9.56 -15.51
C ARG A 130 9.39 9.37 -15.49
N GLY A 131 9.89 8.28 -16.03
CA GLY A 131 11.32 8.01 -16.03
C GLY A 131 11.89 7.59 -14.68
N LEU A 132 11.02 7.16 -13.77
CA LEU A 132 11.43 6.71 -12.43
C LEU A 132 11.63 5.19 -12.41
N GLU A 133 12.46 4.73 -11.48
CA GLU A 133 12.64 3.29 -11.30
C GLU A 133 11.33 2.64 -10.87
N VAL A 134 11.06 1.45 -11.42
CA VAL A 134 9.90 0.67 -11.02
C VAL A 134 10.17 -0.05 -9.72
N VAL A 135 9.11 -0.40 -9.01
CA VAL A 135 9.20 -1.18 -7.78
C VAL A 135 9.26 -2.66 -8.14
N HIS A 136 10.16 -3.38 -7.50
CA HIS A 136 10.29 -4.82 -7.65
C HIS A 136 9.32 -5.51 -6.68
N TRP A 137 8.14 -5.82 -7.16
CA TRP A 137 7.06 -6.38 -6.34
C TRP A 137 7.21 -7.86 -6.03
N ALA A 138 8.00 -8.59 -6.83
CA ALA A 138 8.09 -10.04 -6.70
C ALA A 138 8.49 -10.47 -5.29
N LEU A 139 7.73 -11.37 -4.69
CA LEU A 139 8.01 -11.92 -3.37
C LEU A 139 8.58 -13.32 -3.53
N PRO A 140 9.57 -13.72 -2.71
CA PRO A 140 10.12 -15.06 -2.77
C PRO A 140 9.05 -16.11 -2.46
N THR A 141 9.04 -17.20 -3.23
CA THR A 141 8.20 -18.34 -2.92
C THR A 141 8.89 -19.21 -1.86
N TYR A 142 8.13 -20.15 -1.30
CA TYR A 142 8.68 -21.06 -0.30
C TYR A 142 9.92 -21.82 -0.84
N GLU A 143 9.86 -22.27 -2.09
CA GLU A 143 10.98 -23.00 -2.70
C GLU A 143 12.23 -22.14 -2.81
N GLN A 144 12.08 -20.89 -3.20
CA GLN A 144 13.20 -19.95 -3.28
C GLN A 144 13.84 -19.71 -1.91
N LYS A 145 13.02 -19.67 -0.84
CA LYS A 145 13.53 -19.48 0.51
C LYS A 145 14.30 -20.70 1.02
N THR A 146 13.93 -21.88 0.60
CA THR A 146 14.61 -23.11 1.06
C THR A 146 15.94 -23.35 0.34
N LEU A 147 16.17 -22.73 -0.80
CA LEU A 147 17.42 -22.82 -1.54
C LEU A 147 18.53 -21.93 -0.97
N PHE A 148 18.17 -21.00 -0.12
CA PHE A 148 19.08 -20.05 0.49
C PHE A 148 18.93 -20.01 2.00
#